data_93ad4901db2f22844d0d2eab9756be71
#
_entry.id   93ad4901db2f22844d0d2eab9756be71
#
_cell.length_a   1.000
_cell.length_b   1.000
_cell.length_c   1.000
_cell.angle_alpha   90.00
_cell.angle_beta   90.00
_cell.angle_gamma   90.00
#
_symmetry.space_group_name_H-M   'P 1'
#
loop_
_entity.id
_entity.type
_entity.pdbx_description
1 polymer ?
#
loop_
_entity_poly.entity_id
_entity_poly.type
_entity_poly.pdbx_seq_one_letter_code
_entity_poly.pdbx_strand_id
1 'polypeptide(L)'
;MKHIELHPIERIESGAAAAARTESARINGREVRFAPGETVLEVARRAGIPVPTLCEFAALAHRPGTCRMCLVEIKAPGEAAYLLATACDTRMTPGLEVETRSKRVREARKLQASLLFADHCETCSACARHGQCELQDVARTVGLDLGRLSGRYVSRTAEKDKTAALVFTPDKCIRCLRCVEVCRQVHGIGAITFEGIGTGAAVGFDGRPWAESDRCIQCGQCTLVCPTGALDVRDEVDRALDMLADPEIVTIFQLAPATRVTLPEVLGLAPGENFEGRTVAALKGLGADFVMDTRWSADVTILEEGTELIERLERQKAAGTLATHPDTMFTSCCPGWINHAEKSAPDILEHVSSTRSPQAIFSALAKTWLPQSLGIDPARIRVISIMPCTAKKDEALRPQLLREGEARPDTDLVLTVRELARLFERGGVDAASLEPVPFDTPFMTQASGAAQLFATTGGVMEAALRTVAALTGGKAPANLVFEPVRGLANTKEATLETERFGVLRVAVVYGIRHVGPLIDMVRNGTSPYHFIEVMACPGGCIGGGGTAQGRWRTNLPVRQQTVYRIDEELPVRSSHENPDVVRLYENFLEKPGSHKAHELLHCGYTDRHKEKTPPTFAKLEAEVTLTTSI
;
A
#
# COMPACT_ATOMS: atom_id res chain seq x y z
N MET A 1 -7.31 3.73 28.19
CA MET A 1 -7.63 4.06 26.80
C MET A 1 -8.02 2.77 26.08
N LYS A 2 -9.25 2.65 25.59
CA LYS A 2 -9.65 1.53 24.72
C LYS A 2 -9.33 1.96 23.29
N HIS A 3 -8.19 1.54 22.82
CA HIS A 3 -7.75 1.76 21.44
C HIS A 3 -8.73 1.10 20.46
N ILE A 4 -8.81 1.67 19.24
CA ILE A 4 -9.47 1.00 18.13
C ILE A 4 -8.70 -0.31 17.91
N GLU A 5 -9.17 -1.40 18.53
CA GLU A 5 -8.75 -2.71 18.07
C GLU A 5 -9.19 -2.81 16.62
N LEU A 6 -8.22 -2.79 15.68
CA LEU A 6 -8.44 -3.54 14.47
C LEU A 6 -8.73 -4.94 14.97
N HIS A 7 -9.98 -5.35 14.91
CA HIS A 7 -10.27 -6.77 14.98
C HIS A 7 -9.24 -7.47 14.09
N PRO A 8 -8.52 -8.49 14.60
CA PRO A 8 -7.59 -9.23 13.80
C PRO A 8 -8.34 -9.44 12.52
N ILE A 9 -7.78 -8.93 11.40
CA ILE A 9 -8.43 -8.95 10.08
C ILE A 9 -9.11 -10.27 10.09
N GLU A 10 -10.45 -10.26 10.19
CA GLU A 10 -11.19 -11.51 10.24
C GLU A 10 -10.50 -12.32 9.19
N ARG A 11 -9.75 -13.37 9.59
CA ARG A 11 -9.50 -14.38 8.61
C ARG A 11 -10.80 -14.39 7.88
N ILE A 12 -10.78 -14.29 6.55
CA ILE A 12 -11.92 -14.78 5.81
C ILE A 12 -11.93 -16.23 6.28
N GLU A 13 -12.41 -16.39 7.50
CA GLU A 13 -12.79 -17.65 8.02
C GLU A 13 -13.89 -18.02 7.05
N SER A 14 -13.48 -18.80 6.10
CA SER A 14 -14.44 -19.67 5.46
C SER A 14 -15.28 -20.17 6.64
N GLY A 15 -16.53 -19.75 6.76
CA GLY A 15 -17.38 -19.85 7.94
C GLY A 15 -17.61 -21.29 8.47
N ALA A 16 -16.54 -22.00 8.71
CA ALA A 16 -16.44 -23.16 9.55
C ALA A 16 -16.05 -22.62 10.93
N ALA A 17 -17.07 -22.28 11.73
CA ALA A 17 -16.98 -22.42 13.18
C ALA A 17 -16.15 -23.65 13.45
N ALA A 18 -15.19 -23.60 14.39
CA ALA A 18 -14.27 -24.68 14.70
C ALA A 18 -15.03 -26.00 14.85
N ALA A 19 -15.35 -26.64 13.72
CA ALA A 19 -16.04 -27.91 13.67
C ALA A 19 -15.17 -28.88 14.46
N ALA A 20 -15.74 -29.59 15.41
CA ALA A 20 -15.00 -30.49 16.25
C ALA A 20 -14.19 -31.42 15.34
N ARG A 21 -12.88 -31.47 15.54
CA ARG A 21 -11.95 -32.32 14.76
C ARG A 21 -12.12 -33.76 15.22
N THR A 22 -13.17 -34.39 14.74
CA THR A 22 -13.62 -35.72 15.18
C THR A 22 -13.05 -36.83 14.31
N GLU A 23 -12.62 -36.53 13.08
CA GLU A 23 -12.13 -37.51 12.13
C GLU A 23 -10.62 -37.67 12.22
N SER A 24 -10.10 -38.87 11.91
CA SER A 24 -8.68 -39.17 11.92
C SER A 24 -8.18 -39.76 10.60
N ALA A 25 -6.91 -39.46 10.31
CA ALA A 25 -6.17 -39.93 9.14
C ALA A 25 -4.68 -40.03 9.51
N ARG A 26 -3.82 -40.44 8.58
CA ARG A 26 -2.38 -40.51 8.79
C ARG A 26 -1.58 -39.68 7.79
N ILE A 27 -0.60 -38.92 8.30
CA ILE A 27 0.38 -38.23 7.47
C ILE A 27 1.78 -38.71 7.88
N ASN A 28 2.54 -39.32 6.94
CA ASN A 28 3.85 -39.93 7.19
C ASN A 28 3.82 -40.93 8.35
N GLY A 29 2.77 -41.73 8.45
CA GLY A 29 2.55 -42.71 9.53
C GLY A 29 2.04 -42.13 10.86
N ARG A 30 2.06 -40.80 11.03
CA ARG A 30 1.56 -40.11 12.24
C ARG A 30 0.04 -39.87 12.12
N GLU A 31 -0.69 -40.25 13.16
CA GLU A 31 -2.12 -39.95 13.27
C GLU A 31 -2.34 -38.43 13.42
N VAL A 32 -3.27 -37.89 12.62
CA VAL A 32 -3.69 -36.50 12.64
C VAL A 32 -5.20 -36.41 12.73
N ARG A 33 -5.71 -35.43 13.48
CA ARG A 33 -7.14 -35.14 13.53
C ARG A 33 -7.49 -33.98 12.64
N PHE A 34 -8.65 -34.05 12.00
CA PHE A 34 -9.12 -33.02 11.09
C PHE A 34 -10.64 -32.82 11.20
N ALA A 35 -11.09 -31.65 10.72
CA ALA A 35 -12.49 -31.32 10.55
C ALA A 35 -12.93 -31.61 9.09
N PRO A 36 -14.20 -31.98 8.86
CA PRO A 36 -14.73 -32.15 7.51
C PRO A 36 -14.44 -30.92 6.63
N GLY A 37 -13.94 -31.17 5.41
CA GLY A 37 -13.62 -30.10 4.46
C GLY A 37 -12.20 -29.53 4.54
N GLU A 38 -11.40 -29.85 5.55
CA GLU A 38 -9.98 -29.47 5.58
C GLU A 38 -9.20 -30.19 4.48
N THR A 39 -8.22 -29.48 3.90
CA THR A 39 -7.31 -30.07 2.90
C THR A 39 -6.11 -30.74 3.57
N VAL A 40 -5.45 -31.64 2.84
CA VAL A 40 -4.19 -32.26 3.25
C VAL A 40 -3.16 -31.22 3.64
N LEU A 41 -3.07 -30.10 2.87
CA LEU A 41 -2.12 -29.02 3.15
C LEU A 41 -2.41 -28.29 4.47
N GLU A 42 -3.67 -27.99 4.76
CA GLU A 42 -4.08 -27.33 6.01
C GLU A 42 -3.76 -28.19 7.22
N VAL A 43 -4.08 -29.48 7.14
CA VAL A 43 -3.81 -30.43 8.23
C VAL A 43 -2.31 -30.64 8.41
N ALA A 44 -1.54 -30.80 7.32
CA ALA A 44 -0.09 -30.94 7.38
C ALA A 44 0.59 -29.73 8.02
N ARG A 45 0.21 -28.50 7.63
CA ARG A 45 0.72 -27.25 8.24
C ARG A 45 0.46 -27.19 9.74
N ARG A 46 -0.76 -27.48 10.15
CA ARG A 46 -1.13 -27.52 11.58
C ARG A 46 -0.36 -28.57 12.35
N ALA A 47 -0.06 -29.70 11.72
CA ALA A 47 0.73 -30.79 12.32
C ALA A 47 2.25 -30.53 12.29
N GLY A 48 2.71 -29.36 11.77
CA GLY A 48 4.13 -29.03 11.64
C GLY A 48 4.85 -29.83 10.56
N ILE A 49 4.11 -30.39 9.59
CA ILE A 49 4.67 -31.18 8.47
C ILE A 49 4.85 -30.26 7.26
N PRO A 50 6.10 -29.98 6.82
CA PRO A 50 6.35 -29.05 5.73
C PRO A 50 5.93 -29.65 4.39
N VAL A 51 5.11 -28.89 3.64
CA VAL A 51 4.74 -29.17 2.26
C VAL A 51 4.96 -27.88 1.45
N PRO A 52 5.88 -27.87 0.45
CA PRO A 52 6.18 -26.66 -0.30
C PRO A 52 5.00 -26.23 -1.19
N THR A 53 4.79 -24.92 -1.30
CA THR A 53 3.73 -24.32 -2.14
C THR A 53 4.26 -23.07 -2.83
N LEU A 54 3.68 -22.68 -3.98
CA LEU A 54 3.93 -21.41 -4.67
C LEU A 54 2.65 -20.71 -5.12
N CYS A 55 1.64 -21.43 -5.57
CA CYS A 55 0.40 -20.80 -6.04
C CYS A 55 -0.65 -20.66 -4.94
N GLU A 56 -0.67 -21.56 -3.98
CA GLU A 56 -1.63 -21.48 -2.86
C GLU A 56 -1.36 -20.24 -2.01
N PHE A 57 -2.44 -19.56 -1.62
CA PHE A 57 -2.41 -18.38 -0.76
C PHE A 57 -3.57 -18.43 0.24
N ALA A 58 -3.27 -18.91 1.44
CA ALA A 58 -4.25 -19.23 2.47
C ALA A 58 -5.13 -18.03 2.86
N ALA A 59 -4.53 -16.81 2.90
CA ALA A 59 -5.24 -15.59 3.28
C ALA A 59 -6.44 -15.25 2.36
N LEU A 60 -6.45 -15.77 1.12
CA LEU A 60 -7.54 -15.58 0.15
C LEU A 60 -8.27 -16.88 -0.19
N ALA A 61 -8.01 -17.97 0.53
CA ALA A 61 -8.46 -19.31 0.17
C ALA A 61 -8.14 -19.69 -1.29
N HIS A 62 -7.09 -19.07 -1.88
CA HIS A 62 -6.68 -19.25 -3.26
C HIS A 62 -5.90 -20.55 -3.45
N ARG A 63 -6.43 -21.49 -4.20
CA ARG A 63 -5.91 -22.85 -4.40
C ARG A 63 -6.05 -23.29 -5.86
N PRO A 64 -5.33 -22.64 -6.81
CA PRO A 64 -5.52 -22.93 -8.24
C PRO A 64 -4.88 -24.25 -8.67
N GLY A 65 -4.04 -24.89 -7.85
CA GLY A 65 -3.35 -26.14 -8.18
C GLY A 65 -2.34 -26.03 -9.32
N THR A 66 -2.00 -24.80 -9.78
CA THR A 66 -1.20 -24.57 -11.01
C THR A 66 0.28 -24.90 -10.84
N CYS A 67 0.89 -24.64 -9.67
CA CYS A 67 2.32 -24.82 -9.48
C CYS A 67 2.74 -26.28 -9.24
N ARG A 68 1.83 -27.14 -8.78
CA ARG A 68 2.07 -28.56 -8.46
C ARG A 68 3.21 -28.84 -7.45
N MET A 69 3.68 -27.82 -6.72
CA MET A 69 4.75 -28.00 -5.74
C MET A 69 4.30 -28.76 -4.49
N CYS A 70 3.00 -28.71 -4.17
CA CYS A 70 2.42 -29.39 -3.01
C CYS A 70 2.07 -30.86 -3.25
N LEU A 71 2.66 -31.50 -4.26
CA LEU A 71 2.43 -32.94 -4.53
C LEU A 71 2.74 -33.80 -3.30
N VAL A 72 1.85 -34.72 -3.00
CA VAL A 72 1.94 -35.76 -1.98
C VAL A 72 1.46 -37.08 -2.57
N GLU A 73 1.78 -38.19 -1.95
CA GLU A 73 1.12 -39.45 -2.24
C GLU A 73 -0.04 -39.66 -1.26
N ILE A 74 -1.19 -40.08 -1.77
CA ILE A 74 -2.38 -40.40 -0.99
C ILE A 74 -2.82 -41.83 -1.26
N LYS A 75 -3.35 -42.50 -0.23
CA LYS A 75 -3.97 -43.82 -0.35
C LYS A 75 -5.27 -43.83 0.46
N ALA A 76 -6.38 -44.00 -0.24
CA ALA A 76 -7.69 -44.14 0.41
C ALA A 76 -7.83 -45.52 1.08
N PRO A 77 -8.69 -45.63 2.12
CA PRO A 77 -8.98 -46.93 2.74
C PRO A 77 -9.45 -47.97 1.71
N GLY A 78 -8.84 -49.14 1.72
CA GLY A 78 -9.12 -50.22 0.77
C GLY A 78 -8.36 -50.20 -0.53
N GLU A 79 -7.68 -49.08 -0.86
CA GLU A 79 -6.85 -49.01 -2.05
C GLU A 79 -5.51 -49.73 -1.89
N ALA A 80 -5.01 -50.35 -2.97
CA ALA A 80 -3.75 -51.08 -2.95
C ALA A 80 -2.53 -50.18 -3.18
N ALA A 81 -2.70 -49.05 -3.89
CA ALA A 81 -1.60 -48.21 -4.34
C ALA A 81 -1.76 -46.75 -3.93
N TYR A 82 -0.62 -46.07 -3.76
CA TYR A 82 -0.56 -44.63 -3.57
C TYR A 82 -0.67 -43.90 -4.92
N LEU A 83 -1.43 -42.81 -4.93
CA LEU A 83 -1.59 -41.89 -6.05
C LEU A 83 -0.95 -40.53 -5.73
N LEU A 84 -0.33 -39.90 -6.72
CA LEU A 84 0.13 -38.51 -6.59
C LEU A 84 -1.06 -37.55 -6.65
N ALA A 85 -1.17 -36.67 -5.67
CA ALA A 85 -2.20 -35.65 -5.58
C ALA A 85 -1.62 -34.32 -5.10
N THR A 86 -2.31 -33.22 -5.33
CA THR A 86 -1.95 -31.90 -4.82
C THR A 86 -2.58 -31.68 -3.43
N ALA A 87 -1.74 -31.44 -2.43
CA ALA A 87 -2.20 -31.28 -1.04
C ALA A 87 -3.11 -30.07 -0.81
N CYS A 88 -3.01 -29.03 -1.65
CA CYS A 88 -3.75 -27.79 -1.47
C CYS A 88 -5.25 -27.90 -1.83
N ASP A 89 -5.63 -28.84 -2.69
CA ASP A 89 -7.01 -29.06 -3.15
C ASP A 89 -7.57 -30.45 -2.80
N THR A 90 -6.72 -31.38 -2.35
CA THR A 90 -7.15 -32.71 -1.88
C THR A 90 -7.76 -32.59 -0.48
N ARG A 91 -9.01 -33.01 -0.32
CA ARG A 91 -9.72 -33.04 0.97
C ARG A 91 -9.26 -34.21 1.81
N MET A 92 -9.16 -33.99 3.12
CA MET A 92 -8.97 -35.07 4.07
C MET A 92 -10.25 -35.92 4.17
N THR A 93 -10.05 -37.23 4.26
CA THR A 93 -11.11 -38.21 4.51
C THR A 93 -10.71 -39.19 5.59
N PRO A 94 -11.64 -39.79 6.36
CA PRO A 94 -11.33 -40.74 7.40
C PRO A 94 -10.50 -41.91 6.87
N GLY A 95 -9.43 -42.25 7.60
CA GLY A 95 -8.52 -43.33 7.24
C GLY A 95 -7.59 -43.08 6.05
N LEU A 96 -7.58 -41.87 5.47
CA LEU A 96 -6.64 -41.48 4.40
C LEU A 96 -5.19 -41.59 4.90
N GLU A 97 -4.36 -42.26 4.12
CA GLU A 97 -2.90 -42.29 4.32
C GLU A 97 -2.23 -41.32 3.37
N VAL A 98 -1.37 -40.45 3.90
CA VAL A 98 -0.66 -39.42 3.14
C VAL A 98 0.85 -39.55 3.36
N GLU A 99 1.63 -39.61 2.26
CA GLU A 99 3.09 -39.56 2.30
C GLU A 99 3.59 -38.27 1.65
N THR A 100 4.34 -37.46 2.44
CA THR A 100 4.82 -36.13 1.98
C THR A 100 6.28 -36.14 1.58
N ARG A 101 7.04 -37.23 1.82
CA ARG A 101 8.49 -37.31 1.67
C ARG A 101 9.01 -38.61 1.03
N SER A 102 8.13 -39.39 0.39
CA SER A 102 8.54 -40.59 -0.35
C SER A 102 9.54 -40.22 -1.49
N LYS A 103 10.27 -41.21 -2.01
CA LYS A 103 11.16 -40.99 -3.14
C LYS A 103 10.39 -40.41 -4.34
N ARG A 104 9.22 -40.99 -4.64
CA ARG A 104 8.36 -40.54 -5.75
C ARG A 104 7.90 -39.11 -5.60
N VAL A 105 7.50 -38.68 -4.39
CA VAL A 105 7.11 -37.29 -4.10
C VAL A 105 8.29 -36.33 -4.31
N ARG A 106 9.47 -36.67 -3.79
CA ARG A 106 10.67 -35.83 -3.96
C ARG A 106 11.06 -35.67 -5.43
N GLU A 107 11.06 -36.75 -6.20
CA GLU A 107 11.36 -36.74 -7.63
C GLU A 107 10.33 -35.92 -8.41
N ALA A 108 9.04 -36.10 -8.13
CA ALA A 108 7.96 -35.36 -8.76
C ALA A 108 8.05 -33.85 -8.48
N ARG A 109 8.30 -33.44 -7.23
CA ARG A 109 8.51 -32.03 -6.88
C ARG A 109 9.75 -31.44 -7.53
N LYS A 110 10.85 -32.21 -7.61
CA LYS A 110 12.08 -31.76 -8.27
C LYS A 110 11.86 -31.56 -9.76
N LEU A 111 11.17 -32.49 -10.43
CA LEU A 111 10.79 -32.35 -11.83
C LEU A 111 9.90 -31.10 -12.04
N GLN A 112 8.89 -30.90 -11.18
CA GLN A 112 7.99 -29.75 -11.28
C GLN A 112 8.72 -28.41 -11.06
N ALA A 113 9.64 -28.35 -10.10
CA ALA A 113 10.48 -27.17 -9.91
C ALA A 113 11.37 -26.91 -11.14
N SER A 114 11.95 -27.97 -11.75
CA SER A 114 12.72 -27.86 -12.99
C SER A 114 11.90 -27.24 -14.13
N LEU A 115 10.62 -27.63 -14.27
CA LEU A 115 9.74 -27.08 -15.29
C LEU A 115 9.42 -25.60 -15.04
N LEU A 116 9.20 -25.20 -13.77
CA LEU A 116 8.98 -23.79 -13.42
C LEU A 116 10.21 -22.93 -13.71
N PHE A 117 11.42 -23.44 -13.45
CA PHE A 117 12.65 -22.72 -13.75
C PHE A 117 12.97 -22.71 -15.24
N ALA A 118 12.64 -23.74 -15.99
CA ALA A 118 12.84 -23.77 -17.44
C ALA A 118 12.03 -22.69 -18.20
N ASP A 119 10.96 -22.19 -17.58
CA ASP A 119 10.11 -21.11 -18.11
C ASP A 119 10.35 -19.76 -17.41
N HIS A 120 11.35 -19.69 -16.51
CA HIS A 120 11.66 -18.52 -15.69
C HIS A 120 13.04 -17.95 -16.04
N CYS A 121 13.13 -16.63 -16.12
CA CYS A 121 14.39 -15.94 -16.41
C CYS A 121 15.41 -16.16 -15.28
N GLU A 122 16.63 -16.56 -15.64
CA GLU A 122 17.69 -16.96 -14.69
C GLU A 122 18.54 -15.77 -14.16
N THR A 123 18.15 -14.52 -14.41
CA THR A 123 18.88 -13.33 -13.95
C THR A 123 18.64 -13.04 -12.46
N CYS A 124 18.85 -14.05 -11.61
CA CYS A 124 18.56 -13.93 -10.18
C CYS A 124 19.40 -12.86 -9.48
N SER A 125 20.68 -12.71 -9.85
CA SER A 125 21.60 -11.73 -9.23
C SER A 125 21.16 -10.27 -9.45
N ALA A 126 20.51 -10.00 -10.58
CA ALA A 126 19.97 -8.66 -10.89
C ALA A 126 18.46 -8.52 -10.56
N CYS A 127 17.87 -9.52 -9.92
CA CYS A 127 16.44 -9.51 -9.60
C CYS A 127 16.20 -8.82 -8.26
N ALA A 128 15.25 -7.88 -8.23
CA ALA A 128 14.82 -7.18 -7.01
C ALA A 128 14.32 -8.13 -5.89
N ARG A 129 14.03 -9.41 -6.22
CA ARG A 129 13.62 -10.44 -5.26
C ARG A 129 14.74 -11.39 -4.88
N HIS A 130 15.99 -11.10 -5.26
CA HIS A 130 17.13 -11.94 -4.87
C HIS A 130 17.19 -12.12 -3.34
N GLY A 131 17.38 -13.36 -2.89
CA GLY A 131 17.39 -13.70 -1.46
C GLY A 131 16.02 -13.68 -0.75
N GLN A 132 14.97 -13.15 -1.38
CA GLN A 132 13.60 -13.07 -0.83
C GLN A 132 12.54 -13.68 -1.78
N CYS A 133 12.94 -14.59 -2.65
CA CYS A 133 12.10 -15.18 -3.69
C CYS A 133 11.60 -16.57 -3.28
N GLU A 134 10.27 -16.74 -3.18
CA GLU A 134 9.68 -18.05 -2.82
C GLU A 134 10.05 -19.16 -3.82
N LEU A 135 10.30 -18.84 -5.10
CA LEU A 135 10.74 -19.81 -6.08
C LEU A 135 12.17 -20.30 -5.80
N GLN A 136 13.09 -19.41 -5.38
CA GLN A 136 14.44 -19.80 -4.94
C GLN A 136 14.41 -20.66 -3.69
N ASP A 137 13.52 -20.36 -2.73
CA ASP A 137 13.34 -21.14 -1.50
C ASP A 137 12.85 -22.56 -1.81
N VAL A 138 11.90 -22.67 -2.74
CA VAL A 138 11.45 -23.99 -3.23
C VAL A 138 12.56 -24.75 -3.91
N ALA A 139 13.35 -24.12 -4.79
CA ALA A 139 14.49 -24.76 -5.45
C ALA A 139 15.48 -25.35 -4.43
N ARG A 140 15.80 -24.56 -3.39
CA ARG A 140 16.66 -25.00 -2.28
C ARG A 140 16.04 -26.17 -1.53
N THR A 141 14.75 -26.10 -1.22
CA THR A 141 14.02 -27.14 -0.47
C THR A 141 13.98 -28.49 -1.20
N VAL A 142 13.84 -28.47 -2.54
CA VAL A 142 13.80 -29.71 -3.35
C VAL A 142 15.17 -30.17 -3.84
N GLY A 143 16.24 -29.45 -3.51
CA GLY A 143 17.60 -29.74 -3.96
C GLY A 143 17.76 -29.67 -5.48
N LEU A 144 17.20 -28.60 -6.09
CA LEU A 144 17.31 -28.36 -7.52
C LEU A 144 18.69 -27.76 -7.86
N ASP A 145 19.38 -28.39 -8.78
CA ASP A 145 20.62 -27.88 -9.35
C ASP A 145 20.30 -27.01 -10.58
N LEU A 146 20.35 -25.70 -10.41
CA LEU A 146 20.04 -24.72 -11.46
C LEU A 146 21.08 -24.76 -12.60
N GLY A 147 22.34 -25.13 -12.33
CA GLY A 147 23.38 -25.23 -13.34
C GLY A 147 23.07 -26.27 -14.42
N ARG A 148 22.28 -27.28 -14.09
CA ARG A 148 21.84 -28.31 -15.06
C ARG A 148 20.71 -27.82 -15.98
N LEU A 149 20.09 -26.68 -15.67
CA LEU A 149 19.01 -26.10 -16.47
C LEU A 149 19.50 -25.00 -17.40
N SER A 150 20.77 -24.57 -17.26
CA SER A 150 21.35 -23.53 -18.10
C SER A 150 21.30 -23.92 -19.59
N GLY A 151 20.85 -22.99 -20.42
CA GLY A 151 20.65 -23.21 -21.86
C GLY A 151 19.31 -23.84 -22.26
N ARG A 152 18.43 -24.19 -21.32
CA ARG A 152 17.08 -24.68 -21.61
C ARG A 152 15.99 -23.58 -21.53
N TYR A 153 16.40 -22.39 -21.17
CA TYR A 153 15.51 -21.25 -21.10
C TYR A 153 15.02 -20.85 -22.50
N VAL A 154 13.74 -20.92 -22.71
CA VAL A 154 13.10 -20.34 -23.90
C VAL A 154 12.80 -18.88 -23.57
N SER A 155 13.67 -17.98 -24.02
CA SER A 155 13.44 -16.54 -23.86
C SER A 155 12.07 -16.18 -24.46
N ARG A 156 11.15 -15.82 -23.61
CA ARG A 156 9.97 -15.11 -24.03
C ARG A 156 10.37 -13.65 -24.07
N THR A 157 10.70 -13.13 -25.23
CA THR A 157 11.05 -11.72 -25.45
C THR A 157 9.83 -10.79 -25.30
N ALA A 158 8.98 -11.06 -24.32
CA ALA A 158 7.89 -10.15 -24.01
C ALA A 158 8.46 -8.92 -23.33
N GLU A 159 8.22 -7.76 -23.91
CA GLU A 159 8.56 -6.47 -23.29
C GLU A 159 7.95 -6.37 -21.89
N LYS A 160 8.68 -5.67 -21.01
CA LYS A 160 8.16 -5.32 -19.68
C LYS A 160 6.98 -4.39 -19.86
N ASP A 161 5.85 -4.73 -19.25
CA ASP A 161 4.71 -3.84 -19.20
C ASP A 161 4.81 -2.93 -17.96
N LYS A 162 4.67 -1.62 -18.15
CA LYS A 162 4.96 -0.62 -17.11
C LYS A 162 3.79 0.35 -16.95
N THR A 163 3.61 0.79 -15.73
CA THR A 163 2.78 1.95 -15.39
C THR A 163 3.64 3.05 -14.77
N ALA A 164 3.05 4.14 -14.32
CA ALA A 164 3.75 5.17 -13.54
C ALA A 164 4.44 4.60 -12.28
N ALA A 165 3.84 3.58 -11.65
CA ALA A 165 4.25 3.05 -10.36
C ALA A 165 4.75 1.60 -10.37
N LEU A 166 4.34 0.80 -11.34
CA LEU A 166 4.45 -0.67 -11.30
C LEU A 166 5.06 -1.22 -12.58
N VAL A 167 5.71 -2.38 -12.47
CA VAL A 167 6.31 -3.11 -13.60
C VAL A 167 5.87 -4.57 -13.55
N PHE A 168 5.46 -5.09 -14.70
CA PHE A 168 5.27 -6.52 -14.93
C PHE A 168 6.36 -7.06 -15.88
N THR A 169 7.04 -8.11 -15.45
CA THR A 169 8.05 -8.83 -16.22
C THR A 169 7.53 -10.23 -16.51
N PRO A 170 6.98 -10.49 -17.71
CA PRO A 170 6.34 -11.77 -18.04
C PRO A 170 7.25 -12.97 -17.84
N ASP A 171 8.54 -12.85 -18.16
CA ASP A 171 9.55 -13.92 -18.05
C ASP A 171 9.82 -14.39 -16.61
N LYS A 172 9.38 -13.60 -15.63
CA LYS A 172 9.47 -13.96 -14.21
C LYS A 172 8.16 -14.52 -13.65
N CYS A 173 7.10 -14.60 -14.46
CA CYS A 173 5.78 -15.01 -14.02
C CYS A 173 5.63 -16.53 -14.02
N ILE A 174 5.34 -17.12 -12.87
CA ILE A 174 5.05 -18.56 -12.72
C ILE A 174 3.54 -18.89 -12.81
N ARG A 175 2.72 -17.95 -13.22
CA ARG A 175 1.25 -18.12 -13.40
C ARG A 175 0.53 -18.65 -12.16
N CYS A 176 0.93 -18.18 -10.99
CA CYS A 176 0.32 -18.59 -9.71
C CYS A 176 -1.03 -17.93 -9.43
N LEU A 177 -1.40 -16.89 -10.17
CA LEU A 177 -2.67 -16.14 -10.12
C LEU A 177 -2.94 -15.40 -8.79
N ARG A 178 -2.02 -15.33 -7.85
CA ARG A 178 -2.21 -14.61 -6.58
C ARG A 178 -2.54 -13.14 -6.82
N CYS A 179 -1.88 -12.48 -7.79
CA CYS A 179 -2.12 -11.08 -8.15
C CYS A 179 -3.52 -10.85 -8.72
N VAL A 180 -4.02 -11.78 -9.55
CA VAL A 180 -5.38 -11.74 -10.08
C VAL A 180 -6.40 -11.76 -8.94
N GLU A 181 -6.23 -12.70 -8.00
CA GLU A 181 -7.16 -12.87 -6.89
C GLU A 181 -7.13 -11.69 -5.90
N VAL A 182 -5.95 -11.16 -5.58
CA VAL A 182 -5.85 -9.96 -4.74
C VAL A 182 -6.55 -8.77 -5.39
N CYS A 183 -6.32 -8.55 -6.68
CA CYS A 183 -6.94 -7.45 -7.41
C CYS A 183 -8.46 -7.59 -7.47
N ARG A 184 -8.96 -8.81 -7.69
CA ARG A 184 -10.39 -9.12 -7.81
C ARG A 184 -11.10 -9.20 -6.46
N GLN A 185 -10.57 -10.03 -5.52
CA GLN A 185 -11.29 -10.34 -4.28
C GLN A 185 -11.09 -9.29 -3.19
N VAL A 186 -9.89 -8.73 -3.07
CA VAL A 186 -9.57 -7.78 -1.99
C VAL A 186 -9.96 -6.36 -2.38
N HIS A 187 -9.57 -5.96 -3.59
CA HIS A 187 -9.79 -4.58 -4.05
C HIS A 187 -11.04 -4.41 -4.92
N GLY A 188 -11.61 -5.48 -5.48
CA GLY A 188 -12.77 -5.39 -6.35
C GLY A 188 -12.48 -4.72 -7.70
N ILE A 189 -11.21 -4.46 -8.02
CA ILE A 189 -10.79 -3.69 -9.20
C ILE A 189 -10.77 -4.57 -10.46
N GLY A 190 -10.20 -5.80 -10.35
CA GLY A 190 -10.14 -6.73 -11.48
C GLY A 190 -9.31 -6.24 -12.68
N ALA A 191 -8.34 -5.35 -12.46
CA ALA A 191 -7.47 -4.83 -13.52
C ALA A 191 -6.44 -5.86 -14.03
N ILE A 192 -6.20 -6.93 -13.28
CA ILE A 192 -5.28 -8.00 -13.65
C ILE A 192 -6.11 -9.23 -13.99
N THR A 193 -5.91 -9.77 -15.18
CA THR A 193 -6.64 -10.90 -15.76
C THR A 193 -5.73 -12.09 -16.02
N PHE A 194 -6.31 -13.22 -16.35
CA PHE A 194 -5.60 -14.38 -16.87
C PHE A 194 -6.18 -14.68 -18.24
N GLU A 195 -5.33 -14.60 -19.24
CA GLU A 195 -5.70 -14.57 -20.65
C GLU A 195 -5.08 -15.73 -21.43
N GLY A 196 -5.67 -16.09 -22.54
CA GLY A 196 -5.16 -17.14 -23.42
C GLY A 196 -5.43 -18.57 -22.92
N ILE A 197 -4.95 -19.55 -23.70
CA ILE A 197 -5.16 -20.99 -23.46
C ILE A 197 -3.82 -21.74 -23.66
N GLY A 198 -3.62 -22.82 -22.89
CA GLY A 198 -2.47 -23.70 -23.02
C GLY A 198 -1.15 -22.99 -22.74
N THR A 199 -0.16 -23.14 -23.62
CA THR A 199 1.16 -22.52 -23.48
C THR A 199 1.14 -21.00 -23.66
N GLY A 200 0.11 -20.46 -24.31
CA GLY A 200 -0.13 -19.02 -24.46
C GLY A 200 -0.84 -18.37 -23.28
N ALA A 201 -1.27 -19.15 -22.27
CA ALA A 201 -1.94 -18.60 -21.10
C ALA A 201 -0.97 -17.74 -20.26
N ALA A 202 -1.36 -16.51 -19.98
CA ALA A 202 -0.53 -15.53 -19.28
C ALA A 202 -1.37 -14.61 -18.38
N VAL A 203 -0.72 -13.94 -17.44
CA VAL A 203 -1.28 -12.78 -16.74
C VAL A 203 -1.25 -11.61 -17.73
N GLY A 204 -2.36 -10.89 -17.81
CA GLY A 204 -2.56 -9.75 -18.70
C GLY A 204 -3.39 -8.64 -18.04
N PHE A 205 -3.73 -7.65 -18.83
CA PHE A 205 -4.41 -6.42 -18.39
C PHE A 205 -5.57 -6.06 -19.33
N ASP A 206 -6.51 -7.00 -19.51
CA ASP A 206 -7.68 -6.85 -20.40
C ASP A 206 -7.30 -6.67 -21.89
N GLY A 207 -6.24 -7.38 -22.36
CA GLY A 207 -5.78 -7.33 -23.75
C GLY A 207 -5.16 -6.01 -24.18
N ARG A 208 -4.78 -5.14 -23.25
CA ARG A 208 -4.16 -3.82 -23.49
C ARG A 208 -2.91 -3.63 -22.64
N PRO A 209 -2.03 -2.65 -22.95
CA PRO A 209 -0.93 -2.28 -22.06
C PRO A 209 -1.43 -1.86 -20.67
N TRP A 210 -0.69 -2.23 -19.63
CA TRP A 210 -1.11 -1.93 -18.24
C TRP A 210 -1.28 -0.43 -17.97
N ALA A 211 -0.45 0.42 -18.58
CA ALA A 211 -0.56 1.88 -18.47
C ALA A 211 -1.92 2.41 -18.96
N GLU A 212 -2.55 1.72 -19.91
CA GLU A 212 -3.84 2.09 -20.49
C GLU A 212 -5.06 1.51 -19.74
N SER A 213 -4.82 0.85 -18.59
CA SER A 213 -5.90 0.27 -17.80
C SER A 213 -6.81 1.36 -17.22
N ASP A 214 -8.06 1.31 -17.62
CA ASP A 214 -9.15 2.15 -17.09
C ASP A 214 -9.56 1.79 -15.66
N ARG A 215 -9.09 0.65 -15.12
CA ARG A 215 -9.42 0.16 -13.78
C ARG A 215 -8.28 0.23 -12.78
N CYS A 216 -7.03 0.09 -13.21
CA CYS A 216 -5.90 0.03 -12.28
C CYS A 216 -5.74 1.32 -11.47
N ILE A 217 -5.81 1.21 -10.13
CA ILE A 217 -5.66 2.33 -9.18
C ILE A 217 -4.23 2.49 -8.66
N GLN A 218 -3.26 1.80 -9.22
CA GLN A 218 -1.83 1.86 -8.87
C GLN A 218 -1.50 1.49 -7.41
N CYS A 219 -2.38 0.76 -6.70
CA CYS A 219 -2.24 0.46 -5.28
C CYS A 219 -1.08 -0.50 -4.91
N GLY A 220 -0.52 -1.23 -5.87
CA GLY A 220 0.63 -2.12 -5.69
C GLY A 220 0.40 -3.38 -4.86
N GLN A 221 -0.83 -3.69 -4.44
CA GLN A 221 -1.12 -4.87 -3.61
C GLN A 221 -0.79 -6.20 -4.33
N CYS A 222 -0.85 -6.20 -5.66
CA CYS A 222 -0.44 -7.33 -6.49
C CYS A 222 1.05 -7.66 -6.34
N THR A 223 1.90 -6.66 -6.09
CA THR A 223 3.35 -6.87 -5.89
C THR A 223 3.64 -7.54 -4.55
N LEU A 224 2.84 -7.28 -3.51
CA LEU A 224 3.03 -7.86 -2.18
C LEU A 224 2.82 -9.38 -2.13
N VAL A 225 1.97 -9.91 -3.02
CA VAL A 225 1.61 -11.33 -3.07
C VAL A 225 2.34 -12.09 -4.18
N CYS A 226 3.09 -11.41 -5.04
CA CYS A 226 3.86 -12.06 -6.09
C CYS A 226 5.00 -12.87 -5.47
N PRO A 227 5.06 -14.21 -5.68
CA PRO A 227 6.10 -15.06 -5.09
C PRO A 227 7.45 -14.92 -5.77
N THR A 228 7.49 -14.27 -6.93
CA THR A 228 8.69 -14.00 -7.73
C THR A 228 8.84 -12.49 -7.97
N GLY A 229 9.81 -12.08 -8.78
CA GLY A 229 9.97 -10.68 -9.20
C GLY A 229 9.19 -10.32 -10.47
N ALA A 230 8.10 -11.03 -10.78
CA ALA A 230 7.30 -10.75 -11.98
C ALA A 230 6.51 -9.44 -11.87
N LEU A 231 5.99 -9.14 -10.70
CA LEU A 231 5.33 -7.87 -10.39
C LEU A 231 6.13 -7.15 -9.30
N ASP A 232 6.58 -5.95 -9.58
CA ASP A 232 7.30 -5.11 -8.64
C ASP A 232 6.96 -3.62 -8.86
N VAL A 233 7.50 -2.77 -7.99
CA VAL A 233 7.46 -1.31 -8.17
C VAL A 233 8.41 -0.91 -9.29
N ARG A 234 8.10 0.20 -9.97
CA ARG A 234 9.04 0.84 -10.89
C ARG A 234 10.22 1.36 -10.07
N ASP A 235 11.41 0.78 -10.32
CA ASP A 235 12.63 1.11 -9.57
C ASP A 235 13.18 2.47 -10.01
N GLU A 236 13.34 3.35 -9.05
CA GLU A 236 13.86 4.72 -9.24
C GLU A 236 15.12 4.97 -8.37
N VAL A 237 15.74 3.91 -7.85
CA VAL A 237 16.89 4.03 -6.93
C VAL A 237 18.09 4.67 -7.61
N ASP A 238 18.39 4.31 -8.88
CA ASP A 238 19.51 4.90 -9.60
C ASP A 238 19.33 6.41 -9.76
N ARG A 239 18.11 6.87 -10.09
CA ARG A 239 17.79 8.31 -10.16
C ARG A 239 17.99 9.02 -8.82
N ALA A 240 17.68 8.37 -7.70
CA ALA A 240 17.92 8.94 -6.39
C ALA A 240 19.42 9.06 -6.08
N LEU A 241 20.21 8.05 -6.47
CA LEU A 241 21.67 8.08 -6.32
C LEU A 241 22.30 9.16 -7.20
N ASP A 242 21.82 9.33 -8.44
CA ASP A 242 22.27 10.39 -9.34
C ASP A 242 21.97 11.78 -8.75
N MET A 243 20.77 11.99 -8.19
CA MET A 243 20.41 13.24 -7.51
C MET A 243 21.27 13.51 -6.27
N LEU A 244 21.61 12.49 -5.50
CA LEU A 244 22.48 12.62 -4.32
C LEU A 244 23.93 12.93 -4.70
N ALA A 245 24.36 12.49 -5.86
CA ALA A 245 25.73 12.71 -6.35
C ALA A 245 25.94 14.04 -7.08
N ASP A 246 24.85 14.73 -7.47
CA ASP A 246 24.93 15.99 -8.23
C ASP A 246 25.11 17.20 -7.29
N PRO A 247 26.30 17.89 -7.31
CA PRO A 247 26.55 19.01 -6.41
C PRO A 247 25.72 20.27 -6.75
N GLU A 248 25.12 20.35 -7.92
CA GLU A 248 24.26 21.46 -8.31
C GLU A 248 22.84 21.33 -7.77
N ILE A 249 22.48 20.16 -7.26
CA ILE A 249 21.16 19.84 -6.69
C ILE A 249 21.20 20.02 -5.16
N VAL A 250 20.08 20.44 -4.59
CA VAL A 250 19.81 20.41 -3.16
C VAL A 250 18.69 19.38 -2.93
N THR A 251 19.02 18.27 -2.32
CA THR A 251 18.11 17.16 -2.09
C THR A 251 17.32 17.34 -0.79
N ILE A 252 16.00 17.24 -0.86
CA ILE A 252 15.10 17.27 0.29
C ILE A 252 14.32 15.97 0.33
N PHE A 253 14.59 15.13 1.31
CA PHE A 253 13.83 13.90 1.57
C PHE A 253 12.67 14.19 2.51
N GLN A 254 11.48 13.69 2.19
CA GLN A 254 10.34 13.67 3.09
C GLN A 254 9.92 12.23 3.44
N LEU A 255 9.71 11.95 4.73
CA LEU A 255 9.39 10.62 5.23
C LEU A 255 7.92 10.52 5.66
N ALA A 256 7.13 9.66 5.00
CA ALA A 256 5.74 9.41 5.38
C ALA A 256 5.62 8.77 6.79
N PRO A 257 4.51 9.02 7.52
CA PRO A 257 4.30 8.48 8.87
C PRO A 257 4.45 6.95 8.97
N ALA A 258 3.99 6.20 7.96
CA ALA A 258 4.06 4.75 7.96
C ALA A 258 5.46 4.19 7.63
N THR A 259 6.35 4.96 7.04
CA THR A 259 7.70 4.51 6.66
C THR A 259 8.48 4.00 7.87
N ARG A 260 8.44 4.75 8.99
CA ARG A 260 9.17 4.45 10.22
C ARG A 260 8.79 3.15 10.91
N VAL A 261 7.58 2.66 10.69
CA VAL A 261 7.07 1.40 11.27
C VAL A 261 7.06 0.23 10.29
N THR A 262 7.33 0.48 9.00
CA THR A 262 7.31 -0.56 7.95
C THR A 262 8.70 -0.89 7.41
N LEU A 263 9.66 0.02 7.52
CA LEU A 263 11.03 -0.16 7.05
C LEU A 263 11.78 -1.30 7.78
N PRO A 264 11.67 -1.46 9.11
CA PRO A 264 12.36 -2.56 9.81
C PRO A 264 12.13 -3.92 9.15
N GLU A 265 10.90 -4.22 8.80
CA GLU A 265 10.56 -5.50 8.17
C GLU A 265 11.17 -5.68 6.78
N VAL A 266 11.32 -4.61 6.00
CA VAL A 266 11.97 -4.64 4.68
C VAL A 266 13.46 -4.92 4.83
N LEU A 267 14.07 -4.39 5.90
CA LEU A 267 15.47 -4.66 6.27
C LEU A 267 15.66 -6.02 6.96
N GLY A 268 14.61 -6.82 7.11
CA GLY A 268 14.68 -8.14 7.77
C GLY A 268 14.68 -8.10 9.30
N LEU A 269 14.41 -6.94 9.89
CA LEU A 269 14.31 -6.74 11.33
C LEU A 269 12.93 -7.11 11.87
N ALA A 270 12.79 -7.14 13.20
CA ALA A 270 11.50 -7.40 13.85
C ALA A 270 10.52 -6.23 13.65
N PRO A 271 9.20 -6.48 13.51
CA PRO A 271 8.21 -5.43 13.46
C PRO A 271 8.04 -4.74 14.82
N GLY A 272 7.52 -3.50 14.82
CA GLY A 272 7.14 -2.79 16.05
C GLY A 272 8.17 -1.78 16.56
N GLU A 273 9.28 -1.59 15.86
CA GLU A 273 10.26 -0.54 16.15
C GLU A 273 9.90 0.76 15.42
N ASN A 274 10.11 1.91 16.09
CA ASN A 274 10.15 3.21 15.43
C ASN A 274 11.55 3.44 14.85
N PHE A 275 11.67 3.30 13.53
CA PHE A 275 12.95 3.38 12.82
C PHE A 275 13.27 4.77 12.26
N GLU A 276 12.55 5.80 12.72
CA GLU A 276 12.63 7.18 12.23
C GLU A 276 14.07 7.73 12.24
N GLY A 277 14.67 7.84 13.39
CA GLY A 277 15.98 8.49 13.54
C GLY A 277 17.11 7.75 12.82
N ARG A 278 17.07 6.41 12.75
CA ARG A 278 18.04 5.63 11.97
C ARG A 278 17.84 5.82 10.46
N THR A 279 16.60 6.00 10.01
CA THR A 279 16.30 6.35 8.60
C THR A 279 16.90 7.71 8.26
N VAL A 280 16.75 8.70 9.13
CA VAL A 280 17.36 10.03 8.96
C VAL A 280 18.88 9.91 8.89
N ALA A 281 19.51 9.21 9.85
CA ALA A 281 20.95 8.99 9.88
C ALA A 281 21.47 8.34 8.59
N ALA A 282 20.75 7.33 8.08
CA ALA A 282 21.12 6.61 6.87
C ALA A 282 21.06 7.51 5.61
N LEU A 283 20.01 8.33 5.48
CA LEU A 283 19.89 9.28 4.36
C LEU A 283 20.94 10.37 4.42
N LYS A 284 21.24 10.90 5.62
CA LYS A 284 22.35 11.85 5.82
C LYS A 284 23.70 11.22 5.47
N GLY A 285 23.91 9.97 5.84
CA GLY A 285 25.09 9.19 5.48
C GLY A 285 25.26 8.99 3.97
N LEU A 286 24.18 8.99 3.20
CA LEU A 286 24.17 8.97 1.73
C LEU A 286 24.41 10.35 1.09
N GLY A 287 24.47 11.44 1.87
CA GLY A 287 24.68 12.78 1.36
C GLY A 287 23.41 13.60 1.16
N ALA A 288 22.25 13.19 1.72
CA ALA A 288 21.05 14.01 1.67
C ALA A 288 21.28 15.38 2.36
N ASP A 289 20.97 16.49 1.66
CA ASP A 289 21.10 17.83 2.21
C ASP A 289 20.10 18.06 3.34
N PHE A 290 18.84 17.69 3.13
CA PHE A 290 17.78 17.79 4.13
C PHE A 290 16.95 16.52 4.19
N VAL A 291 16.64 16.10 5.43
CA VAL A 291 15.68 15.00 5.69
C VAL A 291 14.62 15.54 6.64
N MET A 292 13.37 15.56 6.18
CA MET A 292 12.23 16.20 6.84
C MET A 292 11.03 15.26 6.99
N ASP A 293 10.05 15.66 7.78
CA ASP A 293 8.91 14.82 8.15
C ASP A 293 7.62 15.22 7.42
N THR A 294 7.05 14.30 6.63
CA THR A 294 5.74 14.51 6.00
C THR A 294 4.60 14.68 7.02
N ARG A 295 4.78 14.29 8.29
CA ARG A 295 3.76 14.55 9.35
C ARG A 295 3.45 16.03 9.47
N TRP A 296 4.46 16.90 9.34
CA TRP A 296 4.23 18.33 9.39
C TRP A 296 3.23 18.80 8.33
N SER A 297 3.36 18.35 7.09
CA SER A 297 2.41 18.68 6.02
C SER A 297 1.06 17.95 6.16
N ALA A 298 1.01 16.83 6.89
CA ALA A 298 -0.26 16.22 7.27
C ALA A 298 -1.04 17.11 8.24
N ASP A 299 -0.38 17.81 9.16
CA ASP A 299 -1.01 18.82 10.00
C ASP A 299 -1.58 19.99 9.17
N VAL A 300 -0.84 20.44 8.14
CA VAL A 300 -1.34 21.44 7.19
C VAL A 300 -2.55 20.92 6.42
N THR A 301 -2.50 19.66 5.94
CA THR A 301 -3.64 19.03 5.26
C THR A 301 -4.91 19.06 6.14
N ILE A 302 -4.78 18.75 7.42
CA ILE A 302 -5.93 18.75 8.35
C ILE A 302 -6.52 20.16 8.53
N LEU A 303 -5.69 21.20 8.55
CA LEU A 303 -6.20 22.57 8.66
C LEU A 303 -6.94 23.00 7.40
N GLU A 304 -6.41 22.70 6.21
CA GLU A 304 -7.08 23.01 4.94
C GLU A 304 -8.36 22.16 4.75
N GLU A 305 -8.27 20.85 4.90
CA GLU A 305 -9.43 19.95 4.72
C GLU A 305 -10.50 20.18 5.78
N GLY A 306 -10.09 20.45 7.04
CA GLY A 306 -11.00 20.83 8.13
C GLY A 306 -11.68 22.17 7.87
N THR A 307 -10.98 23.16 7.32
CA THR A 307 -11.54 24.45 6.93
C THR A 307 -12.53 24.29 5.78
N GLU A 308 -12.20 23.52 4.74
CA GLU A 308 -13.11 23.19 3.64
C GLU A 308 -14.40 22.52 4.14
N LEU A 309 -14.28 21.58 5.09
CA LEU A 309 -15.43 20.94 5.72
C LEU A 309 -16.30 21.96 6.47
N ILE A 310 -15.69 22.84 7.28
CA ILE A 310 -16.41 23.88 8.02
C ILE A 310 -17.14 24.82 7.06
N GLU A 311 -16.54 25.23 5.97
CA GLU A 311 -17.17 26.08 4.95
C GLU A 311 -18.37 25.39 4.26
N ARG A 312 -18.27 24.09 3.98
CA ARG A 312 -19.38 23.27 3.47
C ARG A 312 -20.53 23.23 4.48
N LEU A 313 -20.24 22.97 5.76
CA LEU A 313 -21.23 22.95 6.84
C LEU A 313 -21.91 24.31 7.03
N GLU A 314 -21.18 25.41 6.88
CA GLU A 314 -21.73 26.77 6.94
C GLU A 314 -22.72 27.03 5.81
N ARG A 315 -22.36 26.70 4.58
CA ARG A 315 -23.28 26.83 3.43
C ARG A 315 -24.55 26.02 3.63
N GLN A 316 -24.45 24.78 4.13
CA GLN A 316 -25.61 23.94 4.42
C GLN A 316 -26.47 24.48 5.56
N LYS A 317 -25.86 25.01 6.62
CA LYS A 317 -26.56 25.63 7.72
C LYS A 317 -27.34 26.88 7.26
N ALA A 318 -26.71 27.69 6.43
CA ALA A 318 -27.37 28.87 5.83
C ALA A 318 -28.52 28.48 4.89
N ALA A 319 -28.42 27.37 4.17
CA ALA A 319 -29.48 26.82 3.32
C ALA A 319 -30.57 26.05 4.10
N GLY A 320 -30.38 25.78 5.39
CA GLY A 320 -31.31 25.01 6.22
C GLY A 320 -31.33 23.51 5.92
N THR A 321 -30.31 22.97 5.20
CA THR A 321 -30.25 21.57 4.74
C THR A 321 -29.35 20.67 5.59
N LEU A 322 -28.57 21.24 6.50
CA LEU A 322 -27.55 20.55 7.30
C LEU A 322 -28.06 19.27 8.00
N ALA A 323 -29.24 19.32 8.58
CA ALA A 323 -29.80 18.21 9.36
C ALA A 323 -30.51 17.15 8.48
N THR A 324 -30.92 17.51 7.27
CA THR A 324 -31.78 16.67 6.42
C THR A 324 -31.08 16.01 5.25
N HIS A 325 -30.11 16.70 4.66
CA HIS A 325 -29.38 16.26 3.47
C HIS A 325 -27.93 16.75 3.56
N PRO A 326 -27.06 16.03 4.29
CA PRO A 326 -25.63 16.39 4.33
C PRO A 326 -25.01 16.42 2.94
N ASP A 327 -24.31 17.52 2.61
CA ASP A 327 -23.41 17.59 1.45
C ASP A 327 -22.11 16.88 1.84
N THR A 328 -22.12 15.57 1.65
CA THR A 328 -21.04 14.69 2.10
C THR A 328 -19.71 15.07 1.43
N MET A 329 -18.65 15.23 2.21
CA MET A 329 -17.29 15.39 1.71
C MET A 329 -16.50 14.11 1.91
N PHE A 330 -15.73 13.70 0.88
CA PHE A 330 -14.75 12.61 0.96
C PHE A 330 -13.34 13.18 1.15
N THR A 331 -12.48 12.48 1.91
CA THR A 331 -11.06 12.82 2.01
C THR A 331 -10.33 12.65 0.68
N SER A 332 -9.23 13.38 0.49
CA SER A 332 -8.44 13.40 -0.76
C SER A 332 -7.05 12.78 -0.65
N CYS A 333 -6.52 12.53 0.54
CA CYS A 333 -5.11 12.20 0.77
C CYS A 333 -4.66 10.83 0.20
N CYS A 334 -5.60 9.91 -0.12
CA CYS A 334 -5.29 8.57 -0.65
C CYS A 334 -5.33 8.54 -2.19
N PRO A 335 -4.19 8.50 -2.90
CA PRO A 335 -4.17 8.54 -4.37
C PRO A 335 -4.79 7.30 -5.03
N GLY A 336 -4.81 6.15 -4.34
CA GLY A 336 -5.54 4.99 -4.82
C GLY A 336 -7.05 5.18 -4.82
N TRP A 337 -7.57 5.92 -3.84
CA TRP A 337 -8.97 6.35 -3.80
C TRP A 337 -9.26 7.35 -4.91
N ILE A 338 -8.44 8.38 -5.05
CA ILE A 338 -8.61 9.38 -6.11
C ILE A 338 -8.58 8.73 -7.50
N ASN A 339 -7.63 7.81 -7.76
CA ASN A 339 -7.62 7.04 -9.01
C ASN A 339 -8.92 6.25 -9.23
N HIS A 340 -9.51 5.70 -8.16
CA HIS A 340 -10.80 5.00 -8.26
C HIS A 340 -11.95 5.97 -8.54
N ALA A 341 -12.01 7.10 -7.85
CA ALA A 341 -13.05 8.10 -8.05
C ALA A 341 -13.03 8.65 -9.48
N GLU A 342 -11.87 9.08 -9.98
CA GLU A 342 -11.70 9.60 -11.33
C GLU A 342 -12.01 8.58 -12.44
N LYS A 343 -11.70 7.30 -12.22
CA LYS A 343 -11.90 6.24 -13.24
C LYS A 343 -13.25 5.54 -13.16
N SER A 344 -13.84 5.41 -11.98
CA SER A 344 -15.02 4.56 -11.76
C SER A 344 -16.24 5.33 -11.26
N ALA A 345 -16.06 6.54 -10.73
CA ALA A 345 -17.12 7.35 -10.17
C ALA A 345 -16.88 8.86 -10.38
N PRO A 346 -16.65 9.32 -11.64
CA PRO A 346 -16.32 10.73 -11.88
C PRO A 346 -17.45 11.70 -11.53
N ASP A 347 -18.66 11.21 -11.42
CA ASP A 347 -19.86 11.97 -11.06
C ASP A 347 -19.89 12.44 -9.60
N ILE A 348 -19.00 11.89 -8.72
CA ILE A 348 -18.93 12.32 -7.31
C ILE A 348 -17.69 13.17 -7.01
N LEU A 349 -16.93 13.59 -8.01
CA LEU A 349 -15.67 14.31 -7.79
C LEU A 349 -15.85 15.67 -7.09
N GLU A 350 -17.01 16.32 -7.22
CA GLU A 350 -17.35 17.54 -6.50
C GLU A 350 -17.50 17.33 -4.98
N HIS A 351 -17.72 16.07 -4.56
CA HIS A 351 -17.78 15.69 -3.17
C HIS A 351 -16.40 15.34 -2.57
N VAL A 352 -15.35 15.27 -3.38
CA VAL A 352 -13.99 15.01 -2.90
C VAL A 352 -13.35 16.32 -2.45
N SER A 353 -12.69 16.32 -1.29
CA SER A 353 -11.94 17.49 -0.82
C SER A 353 -10.91 17.92 -1.86
N SER A 354 -10.82 19.23 -2.11
CA SER A 354 -9.84 19.82 -3.02
C SER A 354 -8.43 19.90 -2.43
N THR A 355 -8.27 19.68 -1.13
CA THR A 355 -6.99 19.73 -0.43
C THR A 355 -6.02 18.69 -0.98
N ARG A 356 -4.81 19.11 -1.34
CA ARG A 356 -3.75 18.19 -1.80
C ARG A 356 -3.33 17.26 -0.68
N SER A 357 -2.78 16.11 -1.04
CA SER A 357 -2.24 15.17 -0.05
C SER A 357 -1.02 15.75 0.69
N PRO A 358 -0.69 15.21 1.89
CA PRO A 358 0.51 15.64 2.63
C PRO A 358 1.80 15.61 1.80
N GLN A 359 1.98 14.60 0.93
CA GLN A 359 3.12 14.55 0.01
C GLN A 359 3.17 15.76 -0.92
N ALA A 360 2.06 16.10 -1.55
CA ALA A 360 1.98 17.19 -2.52
C ALA A 360 2.08 18.57 -1.83
N ILE A 361 1.44 18.74 -0.66
CA ILE A 361 1.56 19.95 0.16
C ILE A 361 3.02 20.18 0.58
N PHE A 362 3.69 19.13 1.11
CA PHE A 362 5.09 19.24 1.47
C PHE A 362 5.93 19.72 0.30
N SER A 363 5.78 19.07 -0.86
CA SER A 363 6.59 19.37 -2.04
C SER A 363 6.35 20.78 -2.58
N ALA A 364 5.10 21.25 -2.60
CA ALA A 364 4.77 22.61 -2.99
C ALA A 364 5.44 23.64 -2.07
N LEU A 365 5.36 23.44 -0.76
CA LEU A 365 5.96 24.35 0.23
C LEU A 365 7.50 24.24 0.26
N ALA A 366 8.06 23.07 0.00
CA ALA A 366 9.50 22.88 -0.14
C ALA A 366 10.09 23.61 -1.35
N LYS A 367 9.28 23.91 -2.38
CA LYS A 367 9.71 24.67 -3.56
C LYS A 367 9.24 26.13 -3.60
N THR A 368 8.42 26.56 -2.64
CA THR A 368 7.93 27.95 -2.59
C THR A 368 8.34 28.69 -1.33
N TRP A 369 8.01 28.18 -0.16
CA TRP A 369 8.27 28.80 1.12
C TRP A 369 9.66 28.52 1.67
N LEU A 370 10.11 27.26 1.64
CA LEU A 370 11.41 26.85 2.19
C LEU A 370 12.60 27.54 1.51
N PRO A 371 12.65 27.72 0.17
CA PRO A 371 13.71 28.44 -0.50
C PRO A 371 13.88 29.88 -0.02
N GLN A 372 12.77 30.57 0.23
CA GLN A 372 12.78 31.94 0.76
C GLN A 372 13.35 32.00 2.17
N SER A 373 13.05 30.99 2.99
CA SER A 373 13.50 30.90 4.38
C SER A 373 14.99 30.52 4.51
N LEU A 374 15.52 29.74 3.56
CA LEU A 374 16.89 29.22 3.57
C LEU A 374 17.85 29.94 2.60
N GLY A 375 17.35 30.85 1.75
CA GLY A 375 18.17 31.52 0.73
C GLY A 375 18.66 30.55 -0.36
N ILE A 376 17.89 29.53 -0.70
CA ILE A 376 18.21 28.51 -1.72
C ILE A 376 17.46 28.83 -3.01
N ASP A 377 18.14 28.67 -4.15
CA ASP A 377 17.48 28.75 -5.46
C ASP A 377 16.48 27.57 -5.62
N PRO A 378 15.16 27.82 -5.80
CA PRO A 378 14.16 26.78 -6.00
C PRO A 378 14.46 25.83 -7.16
N ALA A 379 15.14 26.32 -8.22
CA ALA A 379 15.51 25.53 -9.38
C ALA A 379 16.48 24.39 -9.05
N ARG A 380 17.27 24.53 -7.99
CA ARG A 380 18.22 23.52 -7.50
C ARG A 380 17.56 22.45 -6.65
N ILE A 381 16.39 22.71 -6.07
CA ILE A 381 15.74 21.79 -5.13
C ILE A 381 15.16 20.58 -5.86
N ARG A 382 15.41 19.39 -5.29
CA ARG A 382 14.78 18.14 -5.67
C ARG A 382 14.14 17.50 -4.45
N VAL A 383 12.82 17.33 -4.52
CA VAL A 383 12.05 16.71 -3.44
C VAL A 383 11.90 15.21 -3.72
N ILE A 384 12.44 14.40 -2.83
CA ILE A 384 12.38 12.93 -2.88
C ILE A 384 11.48 12.44 -1.74
N SER A 385 10.36 11.84 -2.11
CA SER A 385 9.35 11.36 -1.15
C SER A 385 9.54 9.88 -0.84
N ILE A 386 9.64 9.51 0.43
CA ILE A 386 9.69 8.11 0.86
C ILE A 386 8.31 7.68 1.36
N MET A 387 7.65 6.81 0.60
CA MET A 387 6.24 6.50 0.77
C MET A 387 5.97 4.99 0.91
N PRO A 388 5.03 4.55 1.76
CA PRO A 388 4.59 3.16 1.83
C PRO A 388 3.69 2.76 0.65
N CYS A 389 3.36 3.70 -0.22
CA CYS A 389 2.31 3.64 -1.23
C CYS A 389 2.90 3.75 -2.63
N THR A 390 2.53 2.84 -3.53
CA THR A 390 2.96 2.90 -4.94
C THR A 390 2.19 3.95 -5.74
N ALA A 391 0.90 4.16 -5.43
CA ALA A 391 0.09 5.17 -6.12
C ALA A 391 0.58 6.62 -5.92
N LYS A 392 1.45 6.86 -4.92
CA LYS A 392 2.13 8.15 -4.74
C LYS A 392 3.10 8.51 -5.89
N LYS A 393 3.62 7.51 -6.61
CA LYS A 393 4.39 7.73 -7.85
C LYS A 393 3.49 8.29 -8.97
N ASP A 394 2.28 7.75 -9.10
CA ASP A 394 1.29 8.22 -10.06
C ASP A 394 0.77 9.62 -9.68
N GLU A 395 0.51 9.84 -8.38
CA GLU A 395 0.10 11.16 -7.88
C GLU A 395 1.11 12.25 -8.23
N ALA A 396 2.40 12.01 -8.00
CA ALA A 396 3.45 12.99 -8.27
C ALA A 396 3.52 13.45 -9.75
N LEU A 397 2.96 12.66 -10.66
CA LEU A 397 2.95 12.95 -12.11
C LEU A 397 1.62 13.58 -12.59
N ARG A 398 0.68 13.89 -11.70
CA ARG A 398 -0.63 14.43 -12.09
C ARG A 398 -0.51 15.87 -12.59
N PRO A 399 -1.08 16.18 -13.77
CA PRO A 399 -1.06 17.54 -14.31
C PRO A 399 -1.65 18.59 -13.35
N GLN A 400 -2.65 18.21 -12.58
CA GLN A 400 -3.33 19.09 -11.62
C GLN A 400 -2.44 19.54 -10.45
N LEU A 401 -1.32 18.86 -10.24
CA LEU A 401 -0.32 19.22 -9.21
C LEU A 401 0.83 20.07 -9.74
N LEU A 402 0.90 20.29 -11.07
CA LEU A 402 1.83 21.24 -11.66
C LEU A 402 1.40 22.67 -11.30
N ARG A 403 2.34 23.47 -10.81
CA ARG A 403 2.10 24.90 -10.59
C ARG A 403 2.09 25.64 -11.93
N GLU A 404 1.31 26.70 -12.02
CA GLU A 404 1.24 27.52 -13.24
C GLU A 404 2.64 28.03 -13.62
N GLY A 405 2.98 27.87 -14.90
CA GLY A 405 4.30 28.26 -15.46
C GLY A 405 5.43 27.27 -15.18
N GLU A 406 5.23 26.22 -14.38
CA GLU A 406 6.27 25.24 -14.09
C GLU A 406 6.24 24.06 -15.07
N ALA A 407 7.40 23.65 -15.55
CA ALA A 407 7.56 22.50 -16.43
C ALA A 407 7.74 21.18 -15.66
N ARG A 408 8.03 21.26 -14.36
CA ARG A 408 8.35 20.10 -13.50
C ARG A 408 7.38 19.98 -12.35
N PRO A 409 7.04 18.77 -11.92
CA PRO A 409 6.25 18.56 -10.71
C PRO A 409 7.01 19.01 -9.46
N ASP A 410 6.29 19.40 -8.41
CA ASP A 410 6.87 19.76 -7.12
C ASP A 410 7.54 18.56 -6.44
N THR A 411 6.97 17.35 -6.57
CA THR A 411 7.63 16.10 -6.15
C THR A 411 8.45 15.55 -7.31
N ASP A 412 9.78 15.60 -7.22
CA ASP A 412 10.66 15.16 -8.31
C ASP A 412 10.80 13.64 -8.38
N LEU A 413 10.73 12.95 -7.22
CA LEU A 413 10.91 11.51 -7.14
C LEU A 413 10.11 10.92 -5.97
N VAL A 414 9.56 9.73 -6.17
CA VAL A 414 8.91 8.95 -5.11
C VAL A 414 9.56 7.59 -5.02
N LEU A 415 10.14 7.28 -3.87
CA LEU A 415 10.66 5.96 -3.53
C LEU A 415 9.69 5.26 -2.56
N THR A 416 9.43 3.99 -2.80
CA THR A 416 8.74 3.16 -1.83
C THR A 416 9.67 2.74 -0.69
N VAL A 417 9.11 2.23 0.40
CA VAL A 417 9.91 1.69 1.52
C VAL A 417 10.86 0.56 1.05
N ARG A 418 10.43 -0.23 0.06
CA ARG A 418 11.30 -1.24 -0.56
C ARG A 418 12.46 -0.64 -1.33
N GLU A 419 12.21 0.42 -2.08
CA GLU A 419 13.25 1.13 -2.81
C GLU A 419 14.21 1.85 -1.85
N LEU A 420 13.72 2.38 -0.74
CA LEU A 420 14.58 2.96 0.30
C LEU A 420 15.58 1.94 0.86
N ALA A 421 15.13 0.72 1.13
CA ALA A 421 16.05 -0.34 1.57
C ALA A 421 17.11 -0.68 0.50
N ARG A 422 16.71 -0.71 -0.79
CA ARG A 422 17.66 -0.87 -1.90
C ARG A 422 18.61 0.32 -2.04
N LEU A 423 18.13 1.54 -1.79
CA LEU A 423 18.97 2.75 -1.78
C LEU A 423 20.06 2.62 -0.73
N PHE A 424 19.74 2.16 0.47
CA PHE A 424 20.72 1.91 1.52
C PHE A 424 21.71 0.82 1.11
N GLU A 425 21.23 -0.31 0.58
CA GLU A 425 22.08 -1.40 0.11
C GLU A 425 23.05 -0.95 -0.99
N ARG A 426 22.58 -0.26 -2.03
CA ARG A 426 23.41 0.22 -3.14
C ARG A 426 24.35 1.35 -2.72
N GLY A 427 23.95 2.19 -1.78
CA GLY A 427 24.78 3.24 -1.19
C GLY A 427 25.75 2.72 -0.12
N GLY A 428 25.73 1.42 0.20
CA GLY A 428 26.64 0.80 1.17
C GLY A 428 26.38 1.20 2.63
N VAL A 429 25.14 1.58 2.97
CA VAL A 429 24.75 2.02 4.32
C VAL A 429 23.98 0.92 5.05
N ASP A 430 24.48 0.46 6.18
CA ASP A 430 23.76 -0.40 7.11
C ASP A 430 22.96 0.45 8.11
N ALA A 431 21.73 0.77 7.74
CA ALA A 431 20.84 1.60 8.54
C ALA A 431 20.53 0.99 9.92
N ALA A 432 20.64 -0.35 10.08
CA ALA A 432 20.35 -1.01 11.34
C ALA A 432 21.43 -0.74 12.41
N SER A 433 22.66 -0.46 11.99
CA SER A 433 23.80 -0.22 12.88
C SER A 433 23.97 1.26 13.30
N LEU A 434 23.21 2.18 12.70
CA LEU A 434 23.36 3.61 12.94
C LEU A 434 22.68 4.07 14.23
N GLU A 435 23.29 5.05 14.89
CA GLU A 435 22.63 5.79 15.96
C GLU A 435 21.54 6.72 15.40
N PRO A 436 20.38 6.81 16.05
CA PRO A 436 19.30 7.66 15.59
C PRO A 436 19.66 9.15 15.70
N VAL A 437 19.30 9.92 14.67
CA VAL A 437 19.42 11.39 14.65
C VAL A 437 18.07 12.03 14.35
N PRO A 438 17.83 13.28 14.82
CA PRO A 438 16.58 13.99 14.53
C PRO A 438 16.49 14.42 13.06
N PHE A 439 15.29 14.80 12.64
CA PHE A 439 15.07 15.51 11.37
C PHE A 439 15.81 16.84 11.32
N ASP A 440 16.10 17.33 10.13
CA ASP A 440 16.72 18.63 9.93
C ASP A 440 15.80 19.78 10.36
N THR A 441 16.39 20.77 11.01
CA THR A 441 15.76 22.02 11.41
C THR A 441 16.13 23.15 10.43
N PRO A 442 15.46 24.32 10.41
CA PRO A 442 14.61 24.89 11.47
C PRO A 442 13.11 24.81 11.23
N PHE A 443 12.61 24.39 10.09
CA PHE A 443 11.20 24.39 9.74
C PHE A 443 10.73 22.99 9.42
N MET A 444 9.45 22.68 9.54
CA MET A 444 8.85 21.37 9.20
C MET A 444 9.34 20.19 10.09
N THR A 445 9.70 20.45 11.33
CA THR A 445 10.30 19.43 12.21
C THR A 445 9.41 18.98 13.35
N GLN A 446 8.48 19.83 13.77
CA GLN A 446 7.50 19.44 14.77
C GLN A 446 6.26 18.88 14.08
N ALA A 447 5.80 17.76 14.60
CA ALA A 447 4.60 17.10 14.12
C ALA A 447 3.68 16.77 15.28
N SER A 448 2.38 16.77 15.02
CA SER A 448 1.41 16.32 16.01
C SER A 448 1.25 14.81 16.03
N GLY A 449 0.72 14.27 17.13
CA GLY A 449 0.26 12.89 17.19
C GLY A 449 -0.85 12.62 16.17
N ALA A 450 -1.72 13.59 15.91
CA ALA A 450 -2.75 13.50 14.88
C ALA A 450 -2.16 13.20 13.49
N ALA A 451 -1.08 13.87 13.11
CA ALA A 451 -0.38 13.62 11.85
C ALA A 451 0.23 12.20 11.76
N GLN A 452 0.66 11.63 12.89
CA GLN A 452 1.16 10.25 12.93
C GLN A 452 0.06 9.24 12.60
N LEU A 453 -1.19 9.51 12.98
CA LEU A 453 -2.33 8.64 12.75
C LEU A 453 -2.67 8.46 11.26
N PHE A 454 -2.24 9.35 10.36
CA PHE A 454 -2.37 9.19 8.91
C PHE A 454 -1.82 7.86 8.37
N ALA A 455 -0.96 7.21 9.13
CA ALA A 455 -0.44 5.89 8.80
C ALA A 455 -1.51 4.78 8.84
N THR A 456 -2.61 4.98 9.57
CA THR A 456 -3.63 3.95 9.82
C THR A 456 -5.00 4.34 9.30
N THR A 457 -5.86 3.35 9.10
CA THR A 457 -7.28 3.58 8.80
C THR A 457 -7.99 4.25 9.96
N GLY A 458 -8.76 5.30 9.67
CA GLY A 458 -9.46 6.13 10.65
C GLY A 458 -8.59 7.25 11.23
N GLY A 459 -7.30 7.25 10.93
CA GLY A 459 -6.37 8.22 11.50
C GLY A 459 -6.51 9.62 10.93
N VAL A 460 -6.84 9.76 9.64
CA VAL A 460 -7.13 11.06 9.01
C VAL A 460 -8.40 11.65 9.61
N MET A 461 -9.44 10.82 9.73
CA MET A 461 -10.71 11.23 10.35
C MET A 461 -10.52 11.65 11.80
N GLU A 462 -9.78 10.88 12.60
CA GLU A 462 -9.50 11.24 13.98
C GLU A 462 -8.73 12.57 14.09
N ALA A 463 -7.71 12.76 13.23
CA ALA A 463 -6.96 14.01 13.17
C ALA A 463 -7.86 15.22 12.81
N ALA A 464 -8.72 15.05 11.80
CA ALA A 464 -9.67 16.06 11.39
C ALA A 464 -10.68 16.41 12.51
N LEU A 465 -11.24 15.38 13.16
CA LEU A 465 -12.22 15.60 14.24
C LEU A 465 -11.60 16.26 15.47
N ARG A 466 -10.34 15.98 15.82
CA ARG A 466 -9.62 16.70 16.89
C ARG A 466 -9.54 18.21 16.58
N THR A 467 -9.26 18.58 15.35
CA THR A 467 -9.11 19.98 14.92
C THR A 467 -10.46 20.66 14.70
N VAL A 468 -11.41 20.02 14.00
CA VAL A 468 -12.76 20.57 13.76
C VAL A 468 -13.50 20.82 15.08
N ALA A 469 -13.39 19.91 16.06
CA ALA A 469 -13.96 20.12 17.38
C ALA A 469 -13.45 21.42 18.03
N ALA A 470 -12.13 21.62 18.02
CA ALA A 470 -11.53 22.83 18.59
C ALA A 470 -11.98 24.11 17.86
N LEU A 471 -12.01 24.09 16.52
CA LEU A 471 -12.39 25.24 15.69
C LEU A 471 -13.91 25.59 15.75
N THR A 472 -14.75 24.65 16.18
CA THR A 472 -16.21 24.80 16.20
C THR A 472 -16.81 24.94 17.61
N GLY A 473 -15.96 25.13 18.62
CA GLY A 473 -16.38 25.29 20.03
C GLY A 473 -16.73 23.97 20.73
N GLY A 474 -16.50 22.82 20.08
CA GLY A 474 -16.66 21.49 20.65
C GLY A 474 -15.49 21.10 21.55
N LYS A 475 -15.69 20.10 22.41
CA LYS A 475 -14.58 19.43 23.09
C LYS A 475 -14.00 18.39 22.17
N ALA A 476 -12.69 18.45 21.92
CA ALA A 476 -12.00 17.35 21.25
C ALA A 476 -12.31 16.05 22.01
N PRO A 477 -12.85 15.03 21.35
CA PRO A 477 -13.23 13.81 22.02
C PRO A 477 -11.95 13.16 22.60
N ALA A 478 -11.96 12.95 23.92
CA ALA A 478 -10.84 12.31 24.62
C ALA A 478 -10.58 10.88 24.09
N ASN A 479 -11.63 10.24 23.57
CA ASN A 479 -11.59 8.94 22.90
C ASN A 479 -12.67 8.90 21.82
N LEU A 480 -12.27 8.94 20.55
CA LEU A 480 -13.19 8.65 19.44
C LEU A 480 -13.39 7.14 19.35
N VAL A 481 -14.64 6.72 19.50
CA VAL A 481 -15.02 5.32 19.29
C VAL A 481 -15.69 5.22 17.93
N PHE A 482 -15.03 4.51 17.01
CA PHE A 482 -15.61 4.18 15.71
C PHE A 482 -16.33 2.84 15.80
N GLU A 483 -17.63 2.83 15.59
CA GLU A 483 -18.45 1.63 15.63
C GLU A 483 -18.67 1.03 14.23
N PRO A 484 -18.68 -0.32 14.09
CA PRO A 484 -18.98 -0.96 12.82
C PRO A 484 -20.38 -0.64 12.34
N VAL A 485 -20.54 -0.29 11.07
CA VAL A 485 -21.85 -0.01 10.47
C VAL A 485 -22.50 -1.32 10.04
N ARG A 486 -23.70 -1.60 10.56
CA ARG A 486 -24.46 -2.80 10.21
C ARG A 486 -24.81 -2.83 8.72
N GLY A 487 -24.42 -3.91 8.04
CA GLY A 487 -24.68 -4.10 6.60
C GLY A 487 -23.64 -3.47 5.67
N LEU A 488 -22.67 -2.71 6.18
CA LEU A 488 -21.56 -2.15 5.41
C LEU A 488 -20.22 -2.75 5.88
N ALA A 489 -19.69 -3.67 5.10
CA ALA A 489 -18.41 -4.31 5.42
C ALA A 489 -17.26 -3.30 5.41
N ASN A 490 -16.33 -3.42 6.37
CA ASN A 490 -15.16 -2.56 6.51
C ASN A 490 -15.47 -1.05 6.60
N THR A 491 -16.68 -0.72 7.08
CA THR A 491 -17.11 0.65 7.33
C THR A 491 -17.36 0.82 8.82
N LYS A 492 -16.87 1.92 9.36
CA LYS A 492 -17.08 2.34 10.75
C LYS A 492 -17.62 3.75 10.76
N GLU A 493 -18.43 4.09 11.76
CA GLU A 493 -18.96 5.43 11.95
C GLU A 493 -18.63 5.98 13.33
N ALA A 494 -18.63 7.29 13.42
CA ALA A 494 -18.57 8.03 14.67
C ALA A 494 -19.42 9.29 14.59
N THR A 495 -19.73 9.86 15.74
CA THR A 495 -20.41 11.15 15.86
C THR A 495 -19.56 12.14 16.65
N LEU A 496 -19.61 13.41 16.25
CA LEU A 496 -18.99 14.52 16.94
C LEU A 496 -20.07 15.56 17.29
N GLU A 497 -20.22 15.87 18.56
CA GLU A 497 -21.08 16.99 19.01
C GLU A 497 -20.30 18.29 18.91
N THR A 498 -20.86 19.28 18.22
CA THR A 498 -20.30 20.62 18.08
C THR A 498 -21.32 21.67 18.52
N GLU A 499 -20.86 22.75 19.14
CA GLU A 499 -21.75 23.86 19.52
C GLU A 499 -22.33 24.59 18.30
N ARG A 500 -21.52 24.68 17.23
CA ARG A 500 -21.82 25.45 16.01
C ARG A 500 -22.76 24.72 15.04
N PHE A 501 -22.61 23.41 14.88
CA PHE A 501 -23.30 22.62 13.85
C PHE A 501 -24.17 21.48 14.42
N GLY A 502 -24.19 21.28 15.73
CA GLY A 502 -24.86 20.13 16.35
C GLY A 502 -24.09 18.84 16.15
N VAL A 503 -24.78 17.73 15.89
CA VAL A 503 -24.20 16.41 15.74
C VAL A 503 -23.73 16.19 14.30
N LEU A 504 -22.42 16.06 14.12
CA LEU A 504 -21.81 15.65 12.86
C LEU A 504 -21.65 14.13 12.85
N ARG A 505 -22.07 13.48 11.76
CA ARG A 505 -21.85 12.06 11.52
C ARG A 505 -20.72 11.87 10.52
N VAL A 506 -19.81 10.97 10.82
CA VAL A 506 -18.65 10.69 9.97
C VAL A 506 -18.51 9.18 9.75
N ALA A 507 -17.91 8.80 8.62
CA ALA A 507 -17.63 7.39 8.33
C ALA A 507 -16.19 7.20 7.90
N VAL A 508 -15.67 6.01 8.14
CA VAL A 508 -14.36 5.54 7.69
C VAL A 508 -14.55 4.24 6.94
N VAL A 509 -14.11 4.17 5.69
CA VAL A 509 -14.13 2.95 4.90
C VAL A 509 -12.72 2.58 4.44
N TYR A 510 -12.38 1.30 4.54
CA TYR A 510 -11.09 0.79 4.12
C TYR A 510 -11.20 -0.44 3.22
N GLY A 511 -10.31 -0.49 2.21
CA GLY A 511 -10.41 -1.43 1.12
C GLY A 511 -11.40 -0.95 0.07
N ILE A 512 -10.89 -0.55 -1.09
CA ILE A 512 -11.65 0.17 -2.13
C ILE A 512 -12.93 -0.53 -2.61
N ARG A 513 -12.97 -1.87 -2.56
CA ARG A 513 -14.18 -2.63 -2.93
C ARG A 513 -15.41 -2.30 -2.07
N HIS A 514 -15.20 -1.69 -0.89
CA HIS A 514 -16.26 -1.42 0.07
C HIS A 514 -16.80 0.02 -0.02
N VAL A 515 -16.22 0.86 -0.87
CA VAL A 515 -16.63 2.27 -1.00
C VAL A 515 -17.93 2.43 -1.81
N GLY A 516 -18.24 1.49 -2.71
CA GLY A 516 -19.40 1.58 -3.62
C GLY A 516 -20.71 1.95 -2.94
N PRO A 517 -21.15 1.27 -1.85
CA PRO A 517 -22.38 1.62 -1.16
C PRO A 517 -22.42 3.07 -0.63
N LEU A 518 -21.28 3.61 -0.18
CA LEU A 518 -21.20 5.01 0.29
C LEU A 518 -21.30 5.99 -0.88
N ILE A 519 -20.67 5.67 -2.01
CA ILE A 519 -20.80 6.44 -3.25
C ILE A 519 -22.27 6.47 -3.69
N ASP A 520 -22.96 5.32 -3.67
CA ASP A 520 -24.36 5.24 -4.05
C ASP A 520 -25.27 6.03 -3.12
N MET A 521 -24.99 6.07 -1.81
CA MET A 521 -25.70 6.92 -0.86
C MET A 521 -25.53 8.41 -1.21
N VAL A 522 -24.34 8.84 -1.59
CA VAL A 522 -24.08 10.23 -2.00
C VAL A 522 -24.81 10.56 -3.29
N ARG A 523 -24.70 9.72 -4.33
CA ARG A 523 -25.43 9.86 -5.61
C ARG A 523 -26.93 10.00 -5.44
N ASN A 524 -27.48 9.25 -4.52
CA ASN A 524 -28.93 9.22 -4.28
C ASN A 524 -29.39 10.30 -3.26
N GLY A 525 -28.49 11.14 -2.75
CA GLY A 525 -28.80 12.14 -1.72
C GLY A 525 -29.29 11.54 -0.39
N THR A 526 -28.90 10.29 -0.10
CA THR A 526 -29.34 9.56 1.11
C THR A 526 -28.21 9.35 2.12
N SER A 527 -27.04 9.93 1.88
CA SER A 527 -25.91 9.82 2.80
C SER A 527 -26.23 10.53 4.13
N PRO A 528 -26.08 9.85 5.27
CA PRO A 528 -26.22 10.49 6.57
C PRO A 528 -24.93 11.18 7.05
N TYR A 529 -23.83 11.04 6.29
CA TYR A 529 -22.50 11.45 6.71
C TYR A 529 -22.14 12.82 6.16
N HIS A 530 -21.51 13.63 6.99
CA HIS A 530 -20.96 14.93 6.61
C HIS A 530 -19.55 14.78 6.04
N PHE A 531 -18.78 13.80 6.55
CA PHE A 531 -17.41 13.55 6.12
C PHE A 531 -17.10 12.04 6.09
N ILE A 532 -16.41 11.58 5.04
CA ILE A 532 -16.08 10.17 4.84
C ILE A 532 -14.59 10.04 4.53
N GLU A 533 -13.86 9.31 5.38
CA GLU A 533 -12.49 8.88 5.08
C GLU A 533 -12.51 7.64 4.20
N VAL A 534 -11.74 7.65 3.10
CA VAL A 534 -11.54 6.49 2.23
C VAL A 534 -10.07 6.10 2.17
N MET A 535 -9.75 4.88 2.62
CA MET A 535 -8.43 4.28 2.47
C MET A 535 -8.48 3.09 1.53
N ALA A 536 -7.76 3.16 0.40
CA ALA A 536 -7.76 2.10 -0.60
C ALA A 536 -7.13 0.79 -0.08
N CYS A 537 -6.12 0.89 0.78
CA CYS A 537 -5.42 -0.27 1.33
C CYS A 537 -6.04 -0.73 2.65
N PRO A 538 -6.15 -2.05 2.87
CA PRO A 538 -6.52 -2.58 4.18
C PRO A 538 -5.50 -2.22 5.27
N GLY A 539 -5.98 -1.67 6.38
CA GLY A 539 -5.15 -1.18 7.48
C GLY A 539 -4.60 0.23 7.26
N GLY A 540 -4.89 0.89 6.12
CA GLY A 540 -4.35 2.20 5.77
C GLY A 540 -2.94 2.12 5.17
N CYS A 541 -2.15 3.19 5.33
CA CYS A 541 -0.83 3.31 4.72
C CYS A 541 0.20 2.29 5.25
N ILE A 542 0.05 1.79 6.49
CA ILE A 542 0.88 0.70 7.03
C ILE A 542 0.70 -0.62 6.27
N GLY A 543 -0.38 -0.78 5.50
CA GLY A 543 -0.65 -1.91 4.59
C GLY A 543 -0.40 -1.56 3.12
N GLY A 544 0.26 -0.46 2.81
CA GLY A 544 0.48 0.03 1.46
C GLY A 544 1.32 -0.89 0.57
N GLY A 545 1.11 -0.80 -0.76
CA GLY A 545 1.76 -1.65 -1.76
C GLY A 545 3.28 -1.49 -1.87
N GLY A 546 3.86 -0.45 -1.27
CA GLY A 546 5.30 -0.18 -1.20
C GLY A 546 6.01 -0.79 0.01
N THR A 547 5.31 -1.49 0.92
CA THR A 547 5.86 -2.11 2.14
C THR A 547 6.46 -3.50 1.88
N ALA A 548 6.84 -4.24 2.95
CA ALA A 548 7.47 -5.55 2.86
C ALA A 548 6.64 -6.57 2.06
N GLN A 549 7.27 -7.27 1.14
CA GLN A 549 6.67 -8.36 0.35
C GLN A 549 6.65 -9.68 1.15
N GLY A 550 5.73 -10.58 0.78
CA GLY A 550 5.65 -11.93 1.36
C GLY A 550 5.04 -11.99 2.77
N ARG A 551 4.89 -10.86 3.45
CA ARG A 551 4.27 -10.76 4.79
C ARG A 551 2.95 -9.99 4.74
N TRP A 552 2.18 -10.23 3.70
CA TRP A 552 0.93 -9.55 3.44
C TRP A 552 0.00 -9.61 4.66
N ARG A 553 -0.27 -8.44 5.24
CA ARG A 553 -1.14 -8.18 6.39
C ARG A 553 -0.76 -8.85 7.73
N THR A 554 0.27 -9.69 7.79
CA THR A 554 0.60 -10.46 9.01
C THR A 554 0.96 -9.55 10.18
N ASN A 555 1.66 -8.45 9.93
CA ASN A 555 2.19 -7.56 10.97
C ASN A 555 1.40 -6.25 11.14
N LEU A 556 0.24 -6.11 10.49
CA LEU A 556 -0.57 -4.89 10.60
C LEU A 556 -0.92 -4.51 12.06
N PRO A 557 -1.31 -5.45 12.94
CA PRO A 557 -1.61 -5.09 14.33
C PRO A 557 -0.40 -4.50 15.07
N VAL A 558 0.79 -5.07 14.87
CA VAL A 558 2.02 -4.58 15.53
C VAL A 558 2.41 -3.20 15.00
N ARG A 559 2.33 -2.99 13.69
CA ARG A 559 2.58 -1.68 13.07
C ARG A 559 1.60 -0.62 13.61
N GLN A 560 0.33 -0.96 13.73
CA GLN A 560 -0.71 -0.07 14.26
C GLN A 560 -0.46 0.30 15.71
N GLN A 561 -0.13 -0.67 16.56
CA GLN A 561 0.21 -0.41 17.96
C GLN A 561 1.39 0.56 18.09
N THR A 562 2.39 0.42 17.23
CA THR A 562 3.54 1.33 17.21
C THR A 562 3.13 2.74 16.77
N VAL A 563 2.24 2.87 15.77
CA VAL A 563 1.70 4.17 15.35
C VAL A 563 0.97 4.88 16.49
N TYR A 564 0.12 4.17 17.22
CA TYR A 564 -0.61 4.74 18.35
C TYR A 564 0.31 5.12 19.51
N ARG A 565 1.32 4.30 19.81
CA ARG A 565 2.33 4.64 20.81
C ARG A 565 3.05 5.95 20.45
N ILE A 566 3.46 6.13 19.20
CA ILE A 566 4.10 7.37 18.75
C ILE A 566 3.14 8.56 18.88
N ASP A 567 1.86 8.42 18.54
CA ASP A 567 0.85 9.48 18.78
C ASP A 567 0.79 9.86 20.27
N GLU A 568 0.78 8.88 21.17
CA GLU A 568 0.69 9.11 22.61
C GLU A 568 1.94 9.78 23.20
N GLU A 569 3.11 9.46 22.66
CA GLU A 569 4.40 9.99 23.11
C GLU A 569 4.67 11.42 22.64
N LEU A 570 4.01 11.90 21.57
CA LEU A 570 4.22 13.24 21.05
C LEU A 570 3.54 14.32 21.92
N PRO A 571 4.27 15.42 22.23
CA PRO A 571 3.75 16.48 23.11
C PRO A 571 2.59 17.26 22.49
N VAL A 572 2.59 17.46 21.17
CA VAL A 572 1.53 18.10 20.41
C VAL A 572 0.58 17.00 19.90
N ARG A 573 -0.70 17.09 20.27
CA ARG A 573 -1.68 16.03 19.97
C ARG A 573 -2.61 16.38 18.80
N SER A 574 -2.76 17.63 18.46
CA SER A 574 -3.69 18.12 17.45
C SER A 574 -2.99 19.00 16.43
N SER A 575 -3.42 18.93 15.17
CA SER A 575 -2.75 19.61 14.05
C SER A 575 -2.77 21.14 14.21
N HIS A 576 -3.84 21.72 14.70
CA HIS A 576 -3.98 23.17 14.93
C HIS A 576 -3.08 23.71 16.07
N GLU A 577 -2.55 22.83 16.91
CA GLU A 577 -1.61 23.19 18.00
C GLU A 577 -0.14 23.13 17.55
N ASN A 578 0.14 22.67 16.32
CA ASN A 578 1.50 22.57 15.84
C ASN A 578 2.12 23.96 15.61
N PRO A 579 3.13 24.37 16.38
CA PRO A 579 3.67 25.74 16.30
C PRO A 579 4.36 26.03 14.97
N ASP A 580 4.90 25.03 14.28
CA ASP A 580 5.51 25.21 12.96
C ASP A 580 4.44 25.50 11.90
N VAL A 581 3.29 24.86 12.02
CA VAL A 581 2.14 25.10 11.13
C VAL A 581 1.52 26.47 11.40
N VAL A 582 1.35 26.84 12.66
CA VAL A 582 0.88 28.19 13.01
C VAL A 582 1.78 29.26 12.39
N ARG A 583 3.12 29.12 12.54
CA ARG A 583 4.09 30.04 11.93
C ARG A 583 4.03 30.08 10.41
N LEU A 584 3.73 28.94 9.75
CA LEU A 584 3.56 28.90 8.29
C LEU A 584 2.43 29.82 7.85
N TYR A 585 1.28 29.73 8.52
CA TYR A 585 0.15 30.58 8.18
C TYR A 585 0.43 32.05 8.48
N GLU A 586 0.95 32.38 9.65
CA GLU A 586 1.26 33.77 10.04
C GLU A 586 2.25 34.43 9.09
N ASN A 587 3.27 33.70 8.60
CA ASN A 587 4.37 34.29 7.83
C ASN A 587 4.25 34.10 6.31
N PHE A 588 3.42 33.17 5.82
CA PHE A 588 3.41 32.81 4.41
C PHE A 588 2.00 32.59 3.82
N LEU A 589 1.15 31.78 4.44
CA LEU A 589 -0.16 31.40 3.90
C LEU A 589 -1.31 32.28 4.41
N GLU A 590 -1.06 33.20 5.33
CA GLU A 590 -2.05 34.08 5.99
C GLU A 590 -2.99 33.31 6.95
N LYS A 591 -3.87 32.48 6.43
CA LYS A 591 -4.81 31.64 7.18
C LYS A 591 -5.20 30.42 6.35
N PRO A 592 -5.71 29.34 6.97
CA PRO A 592 -6.32 28.23 6.25
C PRO A 592 -7.46 28.72 5.33
N GLY A 593 -7.51 28.14 4.11
CA GLY A 593 -8.48 28.54 3.09
C GLY A 593 -8.23 29.94 2.47
N SER A 594 -7.08 30.58 2.70
CA SER A 594 -6.73 31.84 2.01
C SER A 594 -6.54 31.62 0.50
N HIS A 595 -6.57 32.70 -0.29
CA HIS A 595 -6.30 32.61 -1.73
C HIS A 595 -4.96 31.94 -2.03
N LYS A 596 -3.91 32.30 -1.28
CA LYS A 596 -2.58 31.72 -1.44
C LYS A 596 -2.52 30.25 -1.02
N ALA A 597 -3.25 29.85 0.02
CA ALA A 597 -3.39 28.45 0.40
C ALA A 597 -4.11 27.66 -0.70
N HIS A 598 -5.19 28.21 -1.27
CA HIS A 598 -5.89 27.55 -2.38
C HIS A 598 -4.98 27.36 -3.61
N GLU A 599 -4.20 28.35 -4.01
CA GLU A 599 -3.28 28.26 -5.13
C GLU A 599 -2.23 27.15 -4.95
N LEU A 600 -1.66 27.03 -3.76
CA LEU A 600 -0.55 26.14 -3.51
C LEU A 600 -0.96 24.74 -2.99
N LEU A 601 -2.04 24.67 -2.22
CA LEU A 601 -2.39 23.49 -1.42
C LEU A 601 -3.67 22.79 -1.87
N HIS A 602 -4.38 23.32 -2.86
CA HIS A 602 -5.60 22.72 -3.40
C HIS A 602 -5.43 22.32 -4.87
N CYS A 603 -6.26 21.40 -5.33
CA CYS A 603 -6.31 20.98 -6.73
C CYS A 603 -7.70 20.44 -7.09
N GLY A 604 -8.02 20.42 -8.38
CA GLY A 604 -9.20 19.74 -8.89
C GLY A 604 -8.90 18.32 -9.33
N TYR A 605 -9.96 17.58 -9.65
CA TYR A 605 -9.89 16.21 -10.19
C TYR A 605 -10.57 16.14 -11.54
N THR A 606 -10.23 15.13 -12.35
CA THR A 606 -10.72 15.00 -13.72
C THR A 606 -11.35 13.65 -13.97
N ASP A 607 -12.34 13.60 -14.85
CA ASP A 607 -12.91 12.34 -15.33
C ASP A 607 -11.88 11.61 -16.20
N ARG A 608 -11.33 10.53 -15.66
CA ARG A 608 -10.36 9.65 -16.32
C ARG A 608 -10.97 8.33 -16.81
N HIS A 609 -12.28 8.25 -16.88
CA HIS A 609 -12.97 7.02 -17.30
C HIS A 609 -12.59 6.58 -18.73
N LYS A 610 -12.19 7.51 -19.58
CA LYS A 610 -11.84 7.26 -21.00
C LYS A 610 -10.42 7.67 -21.36
N GLU A 611 -9.61 8.11 -20.42
CA GLU A 611 -8.24 8.51 -20.70
C GLU A 611 -7.35 7.32 -21.05
N LYS A 612 -6.78 7.37 -22.26
CA LYS A 612 -5.59 6.60 -22.60
C LYS A 612 -4.39 7.36 -22.04
N THR A 613 -3.51 6.75 -21.31
CA THR A 613 -2.24 7.24 -20.70
C THR A 613 -2.15 8.76 -20.45
N PRO A 614 -1.93 9.26 -19.24
CA PRO A 614 -1.76 10.68 -18.97
C PRO A 614 -0.67 11.26 -19.90
N PRO A 615 -0.92 12.40 -20.58
CA PRO A 615 0.05 13.01 -21.52
C PRO A 615 1.43 13.27 -20.92
N THR A 616 1.49 13.47 -19.62
CA THR A 616 2.72 13.74 -18.84
C THR A 616 3.64 12.52 -18.74
N PHE A 617 3.09 11.31 -18.71
CA PHE A 617 3.88 10.09 -18.62
C PHE A 617 4.71 9.84 -19.88
N ALA A 618 4.10 10.00 -21.05
CA ALA A 618 4.78 9.87 -22.34
C ALA A 618 5.87 10.92 -22.56
N LYS A 619 5.66 12.17 -22.09
CA LYS A 619 6.67 13.23 -22.16
C LYS A 619 7.86 12.97 -21.23
N LEU A 620 7.61 12.55 -20.00
CA LEU A 620 8.65 12.24 -19.02
C LEU A 620 9.48 11.00 -19.41
N GLU A 621 8.87 9.98 -20.03
CA GLU A 621 9.64 8.85 -20.60
C GLU A 621 10.56 9.31 -21.74
N ALA A 622 10.10 10.20 -22.60
CA ALA A 622 10.92 10.74 -23.70
C ALA A 622 12.11 11.57 -23.17
N GLU A 623 11.91 12.39 -22.14
CA GLU A 623 12.98 13.20 -21.53
C GLU A 623 14.01 12.33 -20.76
N VAL A 624 13.56 11.28 -20.04
CA VAL A 624 14.45 10.35 -19.36
C VAL A 624 15.27 9.52 -20.36
N THR A 625 14.69 9.15 -21.49
CA THR A 625 15.39 8.40 -22.55
C THR A 625 16.45 9.26 -23.23
N LEU A 626 16.22 10.57 -23.36
CA LEU A 626 17.19 11.51 -23.94
C LEU A 626 18.37 11.80 -23.00
N THR A 627 18.19 11.76 -21.68
CA THR A 627 19.28 11.98 -20.69
C THR A 627 20.14 10.74 -20.44
N THR A 628 19.68 9.55 -20.77
CA THR A 628 20.47 8.29 -20.67
C THR A 628 21.19 7.92 -21.96
N SER A 629 21.11 8.75 -23.02
CA SER A 629 21.74 8.53 -24.32
C SER A 629 22.93 9.47 -24.59
N ILE A 630 23.50 10.11 -23.55
CA ILE A 630 24.73 10.93 -23.65
C ILE A 630 25.82 10.29 -22.78
#